data_0e958bc7e2f2953824acfc7f04ff3e6a
#
_entry.id   0e958bc7e2f2953824acfc7f04ff3e6a
#
_cell.length_a   1.000
_cell.length_b   1.000
_cell.length_c   1.000
_cell.angle_alpha   90.00
_cell.angle_beta   90.00
_cell.angle_gamma   90.00
#
_symmetry.space_group_name_H-M   'P 1'
#
loop_
_entity.id
_entity.type
_entity.pdbx_description
1 polymer ?
#
loop_
_entity_poly.entity_id
_entity_poly.type
_entity_poly.pdbx_seq_one_letter_code
_entity_poly.pdbx_strand_id
1 'polypeptide(L)'
;MKKQTQMLAVLSAAAFMALLPSFIGQPQTVYAAECGWTEEDGSMVFYDEDGELLTDTWRKEGNDWIYLNEDGHISKNQKIDEFYVDADGKMVRNAWVELANEEDLDSPEAPASFWYYFDENGKSITSNWLKQNEKWYYFDESGHMLTGKVNIDGSWYYLGEEHDGTMKTGWIRMKENASTPDSEEGWYYFTKNGKMIETQYDRKIDGNYYTFIDGKMQTGWVEMPKADNSLTEASDSNAEILPTIADYQYYGAEGDGKRASGWHTIEGIDGIHDMDETFTFYFRGGKALHSEQTGNQLFTVNGKKYAFNELGEMQTGQQIVNLNDGEIANYYFGDDGVMKTGKQNIYNEETGENDTWFFYTEGDRRGQGFHGLRDNTLYVYGKRQEATSDQKYASAVLRETTYLVNTSGTVQKASSSSTSSVKPELGRGFKDFKDNNGKIWTVDVNGVVQ
;
A
#
# COMPACT_ATOMS: atom_id res chain seq x y z
N MET A 1 -36.84 -8.33 32.66
CA MET A 1 -36.77 -9.20 33.88
C MET A 1 -36.42 -10.58 33.36
N LYS A 2 -35.18 -11.00 33.48
CA LYS A 2 -34.72 -12.33 33.02
C LYS A 2 -35.31 -13.39 33.95
N LYS A 3 -36.21 -14.23 33.43
CA LYS A 3 -36.62 -15.48 34.10
C LYS A 3 -35.52 -16.50 33.84
N GLN A 4 -34.77 -16.89 34.88
CA GLN A 4 -33.89 -18.05 34.81
C GLN A 4 -34.76 -19.29 34.88
N THR A 5 -34.84 -20.05 33.82
CA THR A 5 -35.42 -21.37 33.80
C THR A 5 -34.45 -22.32 34.50
N GLN A 6 -34.79 -22.78 35.71
CA GLN A 6 -33.99 -23.76 36.44
C GLN A 6 -34.30 -25.17 35.91
N MET A 7 -33.25 -25.85 35.44
CA MET A 7 -33.31 -27.30 35.20
C MET A 7 -33.57 -28.03 36.53
N LEU A 8 -34.77 -28.50 36.73
CA LEU A 8 -35.09 -29.40 37.84
C LEU A 8 -34.89 -30.84 37.39
N ALA A 9 -33.85 -31.49 37.91
CA ALA A 9 -33.72 -32.92 37.81
C ALA A 9 -34.62 -33.56 38.91
N VAL A 10 -35.68 -34.19 38.51
CA VAL A 10 -36.54 -34.93 39.44
C VAL A 10 -35.92 -36.30 39.70
N LEU A 11 -35.29 -36.45 40.85
CA LEU A 11 -34.91 -37.74 41.44
C LEU A 11 -36.11 -38.28 42.23
N SER A 12 -36.56 -39.45 41.85
CA SER A 12 -37.58 -40.22 42.58
C SER A 12 -37.14 -40.57 43.97
N ALA A 13 -37.93 -40.23 45.00
CA ALA A 13 -37.82 -40.81 46.36
C ALA A 13 -39.19 -41.25 46.85
N ALA A 14 -39.19 -42.44 47.32
CA ALA A 14 -40.36 -43.24 47.76
C ALA A 14 -40.98 -42.77 49.06
N ALA A 15 -42.28 -42.93 49.13
CA ALA A 15 -43.16 -43.35 50.24
C ALA A 15 -43.05 -42.66 51.61
N PHE A 16 -44.16 -42.05 52.00
CA PHE A 16 -44.64 -42.16 53.42
C PHE A 16 -46.17 -42.26 53.44
N MET A 17 -46.69 -43.42 53.90
CA MET A 17 -48.08 -43.62 54.28
C MET A 17 -48.41 -42.89 55.61
N ALA A 18 -49.50 -42.16 55.64
CA ALA A 18 -50.19 -41.80 56.85
C ALA A 18 -51.73 -41.96 56.69
N LEU A 19 -52.27 -42.87 57.43
CA LEU A 19 -53.71 -43.15 57.61
C LEU A 19 -54.44 -41.98 58.22
N LEU A 20 -55.65 -41.65 57.78
CA LEU A 20 -56.87 -41.38 58.55
C LEU A 20 -58.01 -40.81 57.66
N PRO A 21 -59.31 -40.71 58.16
CA PRO A 21 -60.30 -41.80 58.21
C PRO A 21 -61.51 -41.47 57.23
N SER A 22 -62.33 -42.48 57.09
CA SER A 22 -63.54 -42.64 56.37
C SER A 22 -64.54 -41.48 56.36
N PHE A 23 -64.83 -40.93 55.23
CA PHE A 23 -66.15 -40.36 54.87
C PHE A 23 -66.70 -41.14 53.68
N ILE A 24 -67.88 -41.79 53.89
CA ILE A 24 -68.64 -42.52 52.88
C ILE A 24 -69.26 -41.46 51.98
N GLY A 25 -68.72 -41.22 50.80
CA GLY A 25 -69.26 -40.53 49.67
C GLY A 25 -69.05 -41.41 48.45
N GLN A 26 -70.04 -41.54 47.61
CA GLN A 26 -70.12 -42.45 46.43
C GLN A 26 -68.80 -42.54 45.64
N PRO A 27 -68.47 -43.70 45.04
CA PRO A 27 -67.23 -43.83 44.29
C PRO A 27 -67.39 -43.02 43.03
N GLN A 28 -66.81 -41.84 42.97
CA GLN A 28 -66.31 -41.31 41.72
C GLN A 28 -65.15 -42.22 41.39
N THR A 29 -65.26 -42.94 40.30
CA THR A 29 -64.10 -43.55 39.63
C THR A 29 -63.17 -42.45 39.28
N VAL A 30 -62.21 -42.19 40.18
CA VAL A 30 -61.02 -41.45 39.80
C VAL A 30 -60.28 -42.45 38.91
N TYR A 31 -60.37 -42.23 37.59
CA TYR A 31 -59.41 -42.79 36.65
C TYR A 31 -58.09 -42.26 37.16
N ALA A 32 -57.22 -43.11 37.74
CA ALA A 32 -55.82 -42.76 37.87
C ALA A 32 -55.32 -42.39 36.46
N ALA A 33 -54.89 -41.17 36.34
CA ALA A 33 -54.29 -40.76 35.09
C ALA A 33 -53.17 -41.74 34.80
N GLU A 34 -53.15 -42.39 33.64
CA GLU A 34 -52.09 -43.30 33.27
C GLU A 34 -50.78 -42.45 33.18
N CYS A 35 -49.85 -42.70 34.09
CA CYS A 35 -48.52 -42.12 34.04
C CYS A 35 -47.85 -42.56 32.73
N GLY A 36 -47.37 -41.63 31.94
CA GLY A 36 -46.67 -41.92 30.70
C GLY A 36 -47.15 -41.12 29.52
N TRP A 37 -46.72 -41.57 28.35
CA TRP A 37 -47.08 -40.98 27.11
C TRP A 37 -48.51 -41.31 26.70
N THR A 38 -49.27 -40.28 26.37
CA THR A 38 -50.68 -40.39 25.91
C THR A 38 -50.84 -39.57 24.64
N GLU A 39 -51.62 -40.05 23.67
CA GLU A 39 -52.00 -39.31 22.47
C GLU A 39 -53.27 -38.51 22.73
N GLU A 40 -53.20 -37.19 22.65
CA GLU A 40 -54.31 -36.28 22.76
C GLU A 40 -54.36 -35.36 21.55
N ASP A 41 -55.46 -35.23 20.95
CA ASP A 41 -55.73 -34.39 19.72
C ASP A 41 -54.67 -34.59 18.60
N GLY A 42 -54.13 -35.82 18.46
CA GLY A 42 -53.12 -36.16 17.46
C GLY A 42 -51.69 -35.76 17.82
N SER A 43 -51.46 -35.36 19.07
CA SER A 43 -50.15 -35.01 19.64
C SER A 43 -49.85 -35.86 20.86
N MET A 44 -48.55 -36.17 21.06
CA MET A 44 -48.10 -36.89 22.27
C MET A 44 -47.93 -35.91 23.41
N VAL A 45 -48.55 -36.20 24.56
CA VAL A 45 -48.42 -35.50 25.83
C VAL A 45 -47.89 -36.48 26.89
N PHE A 46 -47.32 -35.97 27.99
CA PHE A 46 -46.81 -36.82 29.06
C PHE A 46 -47.41 -36.44 30.40
N TYR A 47 -47.99 -37.47 31.10
CA TYR A 47 -48.49 -37.36 32.47
C TYR A 47 -47.42 -37.93 33.45
N ASP A 48 -47.17 -37.22 34.54
CA ASP A 48 -46.26 -37.66 35.60
C ASP A 48 -46.88 -38.78 36.50
N GLU A 49 -46.14 -39.15 37.54
CA GLU A 49 -46.58 -40.21 38.49
C GLU A 49 -47.79 -39.79 39.31
N ASP A 50 -48.06 -38.50 39.44
CA ASP A 50 -49.22 -37.94 40.12
C ASP A 50 -50.40 -37.74 39.17
N GLY A 51 -50.24 -38.03 37.88
CA GLY A 51 -51.24 -37.87 36.87
C GLY A 51 -51.42 -36.39 36.42
N GLU A 52 -50.41 -35.55 36.65
CA GLU A 52 -50.41 -34.18 36.17
C GLU A 52 -49.73 -34.06 34.79
N LEU A 53 -50.29 -33.25 33.93
CA LEU A 53 -49.75 -33.01 32.62
C LEU A 53 -48.44 -32.20 32.75
N LEU A 54 -47.32 -32.73 32.21
CA LEU A 54 -46.10 -32.00 32.12
C LEU A 54 -46.13 -30.95 31.01
N THR A 55 -45.93 -29.70 31.35
CA THR A 55 -45.89 -28.57 30.45
C THR A 55 -44.67 -27.71 30.66
N ASP A 56 -44.27 -26.97 29.63
CA ASP A 56 -43.17 -25.96 29.66
C ASP A 56 -41.88 -26.52 30.27
N THR A 57 -41.51 -27.76 29.87
CA THR A 57 -40.40 -28.46 30.50
C THR A 57 -39.63 -29.40 29.55
N TRP A 58 -38.34 -29.55 29.83
CA TRP A 58 -37.48 -30.53 29.18
C TRP A 58 -37.63 -31.92 29.83
N ARG A 59 -37.83 -32.91 29.00
CA ARG A 59 -37.86 -34.30 29.39
C ARG A 59 -36.78 -35.09 28.65
N LYS A 60 -36.09 -35.98 29.41
CA LYS A 60 -35.14 -36.92 28.81
C LYS A 60 -35.88 -38.21 28.42
N GLU A 61 -35.79 -38.57 27.14
CA GLU A 61 -36.35 -39.82 26.63
C GLU A 61 -35.23 -40.66 25.99
N GLY A 62 -34.82 -41.73 26.71
CA GLY A 62 -33.65 -42.50 26.30
C GLY A 62 -32.38 -41.68 26.33
N ASN A 63 -31.79 -41.48 25.14
CA ASN A 63 -30.60 -40.62 24.94
C ASN A 63 -30.94 -39.22 24.46
N ASP A 64 -32.19 -38.96 24.15
CA ASP A 64 -32.66 -37.70 23.56
C ASP A 64 -33.33 -36.82 24.63
N TRP A 65 -33.32 -35.52 24.41
CA TRP A 65 -34.10 -34.55 25.14
C TRP A 65 -35.20 -34.02 24.22
N ILE A 66 -36.43 -33.92 24.78
CA ILE A 66 -37.60 -33.35 24.11
C ILE A 66 -38.15 -32.21 24.97
N TYR A 67 -38.84 -31.27 24.36
CA TYR A 67 -39.49 -30.19 25.09
C TYR A 67 -40.97 -30.29 24.95
N LEU A 68 -41.67 -30.26 26.10
CA LEU A 68 -43.14 -30.18 26.17
C LEU A 68 -43.50 -28.69 26.30
N ASN A 69 -44.32 -28.18 25.37
CA ASN A 69 -44.77 -26.80 25.38
C ASN A 69 -45.77 -26.50 26.50
N GLU A 70 -46.34 -25.28 26.52
CA GLU A 70 -47.32 -24.86 27.53
C GLU A 70 -48.62 -25.69 27.50
N ASP A 71 -48.95 -26.31 26.38
CA ASP A 71 -50.09 -27.23 26.25
C ASP A 71 -49.71 -28.69 26.51
N GLY A 72 -48.46 -28.98 26.85
CA GLY A 72 -47.93 -30.34 27.11
C GLY A 72 -47.57 -31.12 25.85
N HIS A 73 -47.67 -30.50 24.67
CA HIS A 73 -47.35 -31.14 23.39
C HIS A 73 -45.85 -31.11 23.11
N ILE A 74 -45.34 -32.12 22.40
CA ILE A 74 -43.93 -32.14 21.96
C ILE A 74 -43.69 -31.01 20.96
N SER A 75 -42.81 -30.08 21.30
CA SER A 75 -42.35 -29.03 20.40
C SER A 75 -41.51 -29.62 19.29
N LYS A 76 -41.70 -29.13 18.04
CA LYS A 76 -40.96 -29.57 16.83
C LYS A 76 -40.53 -28.39 15.99
N ASN A 77 -39.38 -28.51 15.34
CA ASN A 77 -38.79 -27.48 14.47
C ASN A 77 -38.84 -26.09 15.13
N GLN A 78 -38.44 -26.00 16.38
CA GLN A 78 -38.63 -24.80 17.19
C GLN A 78 -37.39 -24.51 18.05
N LYS A 79 -37.02 -23.24 18.13
CA LYS A 79 -36.01 -22.74 19.07
C LYS A 79 -36.68 -22.52 20.44
N ILE A 80 -36.10 -23.10 21.47
CA ILE A 80 -36.55 -22.99 22.85
C ILE A 80 -35.39 -22.38 23.65
N ASP A 81 -35.46 -21.06 23.93
CA ASP A 81 -34.37 -20.31 24.52
C ASP A 81 -33.05 -20.51 23.74
N GLU A 82 -32.06 -21.13 24.36
CA GLU A 82 -30.72 -21.40 23.78
C GLU A 82 -30.63 -22.77 23.07
N PHE A 83 -31.74 -23.53 22.99
CA PHE A 83 -31.79 -24.88 22.40
C PHE A 83 -32.66 -24.91 21.13
N TYR A 84 -32.56 -25.98 20.36
CA TYR A 84 -33.42 -26.25 19.23
C TYR A 84 -33.87 -27.71 19.25
N VAL A 85 -35.15 -27.92 18.93
CA VAL A 85 -35.73 -29.26 18.71
C VAL A 85 -36.03 -29.44 17.23
N ASP A 86 -35.66 -30.59 16.69
CA ASP A 86 -35.84 -30.96 15.29
C ASP A 86 -37.30 -31.36 14.92
N ALA A 87 -37.49 -31.87 13.72
CA ALA A 87 -38.80 -32.34 13.22
C ALA A 87 -39.37 -33.54 14.01
N ASP A 88 -38.50 -34.30 14.67
CA ASP A 88 -38.89 -35.41 15.53
C ASP A 88 -39.12 -34.97 16.98
N GLY A 89 -38.89 -33.69 17.27
CA GLY A 89 -38.97 -33.08 18.60
C GLY A 89 -37.76 -33.34 19.50
N LYS A 90 -36.64 -33.78 18.90
CA LYS A 90 -35.40 -34.07 19.64
C LYS A 90 -34.49 -32.84 19.68
N MET A 91 -33.87 -32.62 20.86
CA MET A 91 -32.86 -31.58 21.02
C MET A 91 -31.67 -31.83 20.10
N VAL A 92 -31.37 -30.85 19.25
CA VAL A 92 -30.21 -30.85 18.34
C VAL A 92 -28.92 -30.63 19.15
N ARG A 93 -27.86 -31.41 18.82
CA ARG A 93 -26.54 -31.32 19.47
C ARG A 93 -25.43 -31.54 18.42
N ASN A 94 -24.28 -30.88 18.61
CA ASN A 94 -23.12 -30.96 17.73
C ASN A 94 -23.49 -30.76 16.24
N ALA A 95 -24.41 -29.85 15.94
CA ALA A 95 -24.94 -29.70 14.59
C ALA A 95 -25.23 -28.26 14.21
N TRP A 96 -25.12 -28.01 12.94
CA TRP A 96 -25.57 -26.77 12.28
C TRP A 96 -27.07 -26.83 12.00
N VAL A 97 -27.75 -25.72 12.21
CA VAL A 97 -29.17 -25.55 11.87
C VAL A 97 -29.37 -24.21 11.20
N GLU A 98 -30.02 -24.21 10.05
CA GLU A 98 -30.46 -23.00 9.37
C GLU A 98 -31.92 -22.72 9.74
N LEU A 99 -32.19 -21.52 10.25
CA LEU A 99 -33.54 -21.09 10.63
C LEU A 99 -33.93 -19.86 9.84
N ALA A 100 -35.18 -19.80 9.42
CA ALA A 100 -35.74 -18.63 8.75
C ALA A 100 -35.59 -17.40 9.66
N ASN A 101 -35.29 -16.26 9.06
CA ASN A 101 -35.30 -14.98 9.77
C ASN A 101 -36.76 -14.58 10.02
N GLU A 102 -37.17 -14.57 11.28
CA GLU A 102 -38.49 -14.13 11.70
C GLU A 102 -38.46 -12.73 12.34
N GLU A 103 -37.28 -12.15 12.54
CA GLU A 103 -37.09 -10.94 13.35
C GLU A 103 -37.21 -9.64 12.53
N ASP A 104 -36.89 -9.65 11.24
CA ASP A 104 -36.92 -8.45 10.39
C ASP A 104 -37.36 -8.76 8.95
N LEU A 105 -38.65 -9.05 8.81
CA LEU A 105 -39.28 -9.39 7.51
C LEU A 105 -39.44 -8.17 6.59
N ASP A 106 -39.30 -6.95 7.11
CA ASP A 106 -39.56 -5.71 6.38
C ASP A 106 -38.28 -5.06 5.80
N SER A 107 -37.11 -5.52 6.20
CA SER A 107 -35.83 -5.00 5.67
C SER A 107 -35.42 -5.76 4.41
N PRO A 108 -35.31 -5.10 3.25
CA PRO A 108 -34.87 -5.74 2.01
C PRO A 108 -33.41 -6.22 2.04
N GLU A 109 -32.64 -5.83 3.04
CA GLU A 109 -31.22 -6.19 3.24
C GLU A 109 -31.03 -7.28 4.29
N ALA A 110 -32.10 -7.64 5.04
CA ALA A 110 -32.03 -8.70 6.03
C ALA A 110 -31.84 -10.06 5.36
N PRO A 111 -30.95 -10.93 5.88
CA PRO A 111 -30.82 -12.28 5.36
C PRO A 111 -32.12 -13.07 5.55
N ALA A 112 -32.43 -13.93 4.60
CA ALA A 112 -33.65 -14.76 4.65
C ALA A 112 -33.60 -15.81 5.76
N SER A 113 -32.42 -16.19 6.21
CA SER A 113 -32.19 -17.20 7.25
C SER A 113 -30.90 -16.90 7.99
N PHE A 114 -30.79 -17.45 9.19
CA PHE A 114 -29.56 -17.43 9.98
C PHE A 114 -29.09 -18.86 10.26
N TRP A 115 -27.76 -19.05 10.27
CA TRP A 115 -27.12 -20.28 10.68
C TRP A 115 -26.76 -20.23 12.15
N TYR A 116 -27.07 -21.31 12.87
CA TYR A 116 -26.73 -21.56 14.28
C TYR A 116 -25.89 -22.81 14.39
N TYR A 117 -25.09 -22.89 15.42
CA TYR A 117 -24.42 -24.13 15.83
C TYR A 117 -24.80 -24.47 17.26
N PHE A 118 -25.32 -25.66 17.48
CA PHE A 118 -25.64 -26.19 18.79
C PHE A 118 -24.52 -27.12 19.26
N ASP A 119 -23.96 -26.86 20.47
CA ASP A 119 -22.85 -27.59 21.04
C ASP A 119 -23.22 -29.02 21.49
N GLU A 120 -22.29 -29.70 22.17
CA GLU A 120 -22.52 -31.06 22.69
C GLU A 120 -23.64 -31.13 23.76
N ASN A 121 -23.92 -30.01 24.41
CA ASN A 121 -25.00 -29.90 25.42
C ASN A 121 -26.30 -29.43 24.78
N GLY A 122 -26.34 -29.14 23.48
CA GLY A 122 -27.49 -28.65 22.77
C GLY A 122 -27.67 -27.14 22.85
N LYS A 123 -26.72 -26.40 23.43
CA LYS A 123 -26.80 -24.93 23.52
C LYS A 123 -26.27 -24.27 22.24
N SER A 124 -26.96 -23.24 21.78
CA SER A 124 -26.45 -22.40 20.72
C SER A 124 -25.18 -21.66 21.17
N ILE A 125 -24.17 -21.62 20.30
CA ILE A 125 -22.97 -20.79 20.54
C ILE A 125 -23.38 -19.33 20.32
N THR A 126 -23.03 -18.47 21.29
CA THR A 126 -23.29 -17.03 21.24
C THR A 126 -22.05 -16.25 21.62
N SER A 127 -21.84 -15.08 21.02
CA SER A 127 -20.71 -14.15 21.27
C SER A 127 -19.36 -14.86 21.32
N ASN A 128 -19.14 -15.86 20.47
CA ASN A 128 -17.93 -16.69 20.56
C ASN A 128 -17.47 -17.24 19.21
N TRP A 129 -16.19 -17.61 19.17
CA TRP A 129 -15.58 -18.32 18.07
C TRP A 129 -15.80 -19.82 18.15
N LEU A 130 -16.13 -20.45 17.04
CA LEU A 130 -16.17 -21.91 16.86
C LEU A 130 -15.09 -22.34 15.87
N LYS A 131 -14.25 -23.29 16.27
CA LYS A 131 -13.37 -24.00 15.33
C LYS A 131 -14.00 -25.34 14.95
N GLN A 132 -14.37 -25.50 13.69
CA GLN A 132 -14.95 -26.73 13.15
C GLN A 132 -14.22 -27.12 11.85
N ASN A 133 -13.72 -28.35 11.74
CA ASN A 133 -13.04 -28.84 10.53
C ASN A 133 -11.93 -27.90 10.02
N GLU A 134 -11.06 -27.42 10.91
CA GLU A 134 -9.99 -26.46 10.65
C GLU A 134 -10.43 -25.06 10.19
N LYS A 135 -11.73 -24.76 10.20
CA LYS A 135 -12.31 -23.47 9.85
C LYS A 135 -12.81 -22.77 11.11
N TRP A 136 -12.70 -21.44 11.13
CA TRP A 136 -13.20 -20.61 12.20
C TRP A 136 -14.46 -19.88 11.78
N TYR A 137 -15.45 -19.83 12.70
CA TYR A 137 -16.73 -19.15 12.57
C TYR A 137 -16.95 -18.29 13.81
N TYR A 138 -17.71 -17.22 13.70
CA TYR A 138 -18.09 -16.39 14.83
C TYR A 138 -19.60 -16.23 14.90
N PHE A 139 -20.14 -16.26 16.10
CA PHE A 139 -21.57 -16.10 16.37
C PHE A 139 -21.78 -14.83 17.19
N ASP A 140 -22.84 -14.07 16.86
CA ASP A 140 -23.26 -12.89 17.61
C ASP A 140 -23.93 -13.26 18.97
N GLU A 141 -24.46 -12.24 19.63
CA GLU A 141 -25.16 -12.42 20.93
C GLU A 141 -26.47 -13.20 20.81
N SER A 142 -27.10 -13.20 19.64
CA SER A 142 -28.32 -13.96 19.32
C SER A 142 -28.02 -15.40 18.86
N GLY A 143 -26.75 -15.72 18.62
CA GLY A 143 -26.30 -17.02 18.11
C GLY A 143 -26.31 -17.12 16.60
N HIS A 144 -26.46 -16.01 15.87
CA HIS A 144 -26.36 -15.99 14.40
C HIS A 144 -24.90 -16.10 13.98
N MET A 145 -24.60 -17.01 13.06
CA MET A 145 -23.29 -17.06 12.42
C MET A 145 -23.08 -15.79 11.60
N LEU A 146 -22.04 -15.05 11.91
CA LEU A 146 -21.68 -13.85 11.17
C LEU A 146 -21.02 -14.17 9.83
N THR A 147 -21.26 -13.32 8.84
CA THR A 147 -20.66 -13.33 7.50
C THR A 147 -20.20 -11.93 7.12
N GLY A 148 -19.45 -11.80 6.03
CA GLY A 148 -18.98 -10.52 5.54
C GLY A 148 -17.84 -9.90 6.36
N LYS A 149 -17.71 -8.59 6.23
CA LYS A 149 -16.74 -7.77 6.96
C LYS A 149 -17.33 -7.33 8.30
N VAL A 150 -16.78 -7.80 9.37
CA VAL A 150 -17.31 -7.59 10.74
C VAL A 150 -16.24 -7.10 11.69
N ASN A 151 -16.64 -6.25 12.64
CA ASN A 151 -15.77 -5.83 13.75
C ASN A 151 -16.07 -6.69 14.99
N ILE A 152 -15.07 -7.40 15.47
CA ILE A 152 -15.17 -8.23 16.67
C ILE A 152 -14.10 -7.75 17.65
N ASP A 153 -14.50 -7.27 18.80
CA ASP A 153 -13.63 -6.77 19.86
C ASP A 153 -12.59 -5.75 19.36
N GLY A 154 -13.02 -4.81 18.50
CA GLY A 154 -12.17 -3.74 17.95
C GLY A 154 -11.18 -4.20 16.87
N SER A 155 -11.34 -5.38 16.31
CA SER A 155 -10.56 -5.87 15.16
C SER A 155 -11.50 -6.25 14.03
N TRP A 156 -11.12 -5.91 12.79
CA TRP A 156 -11.88 -6.28 11.61
C TRP A 156 -11.50 -7.67 11.12
N TYR A 157 -12.53 -8.43 10.75
CA TYR A 157 -12.42 -9.77 10.14
C TYR A 157 -13.25 -9.82 8.86
N TYR A 158 -12.94 -10.78 7.99
CA TYR A 158 -13.80 -11.14 6.87
C TYR A 158 -14.18 -12.60 6.99
N LEU A 159 -15.47 -12.85 7.18
CA LEU A 159 -16.05 -14.17 7.42
C LEU A 159 -16.70 -14.76 6.16
N GLY A 160 -16.20 -14.36 4.99
CA GLY A 160 -16.72 -14.81 3.70
C GLY A 160 -18.05 -14.16 3.31
N GLU A 161 -18.57 -14.58 2.18
CA GLU A 161 -19.86 -14.12 1.67
C GLU A 161 -21.01 -14.79 2.42
N GLU A 162 -22.24 -14.37 2.14
CA GLU A 162 -23.48 -14.98 2.63
C GLU A 162 -23.43 -16.51 2.51
N HIS A 163 -23.85 -17.23 3.53
CA HIS A 163 -23.80 -18.70 3.69
C HIS A 163 -22.40 -19.34 3.85
N ASP A 164 -21.28 -18.57 3.79
CA ASP A 164 -19.95 -19.15 4.03
C ASP A 164 -19.56 -19.12 5.52
N GLY A 165 -19.59 -17.96 6.16
CA GLY A 165 -19.26 -17.74 7.58
C GLY A 165 -17.80 -18.03 7.95
N THR A 166 -16.97 -18.54 7.06
CA THR A 166 -15.61 -18.94 7.39
C THR A 166 -14.65 -17.75 7.44
N MET A 167 -13.90 -17.63 8.54
CA MET A 167 -12.85 -16.62 8.69
C MET A 167 -11.80 -16.74 7.59
N LYS A 168 -11.60 -15.67 6.86
CA LYS A 168 -10.62 -15.58 5.77
C LYS A 168 -9.27 -15.05 6.27
N THR A 169 -8.21 -15.43 5.57
CA THR A 169 -6.83 -15.01 5.83
C THR A 169 -6.10 -14.75 4.51
N GLY A 170 -5.04 -13.96 4.56
CA GLY A 170 -4.26 -13.61 3.37
C GLY A 170 -4.87 -12.45 2.59
N TRP A 171 -4.56 -12.39 1.30
CA TRP A 171 -5.01 -11.33 0.41
C TRP A 171 -6.45 -11.56 -0.05
N ILE A 172 -7.29 -10.55 0.15
CA ILE A 172 -8.69 -10.54 -0.29
C ILE A 172 -8.93 -9.25 -1.09
N ARG A 173 -9.46 -9.39 -2.30
CA ARG A 173 -9.97 -8.23 -3.04
C ARG A 173 -11.42 -8.00 -2.62
N MET A 174 -11.68 -6.85 -2.04
CA MET A 174 -13.03 -6.43 -1.66
C MET A 174 -13.49 -5.28 -2.52
N LYS A 175 -14.77 -5.10 -2.60
CA LYS A 175 -15.50 -3.94 -3.12
C LYS A 175 -16.73 -3.75 -2.25
N GLU A 176 -17.34 -2.60 -2.28
CA GLU A 176 -18.58 -2.35 -1.56
C GLU A 176 -19.71 -3.28 -2.08
N ASN A 177 -20.27 -4.04 -1.17
CA ASN A 177 -21.45 -4.88 -1.35
C ASN A 177 -22.06 -5.24 0.02
N ALA A 178 -23.13 -6.03 0.05
CA ALA A 178 -23.81 -6.42 1.29
C ALA A 178 -22.89 -7.13 2.32
N SER A 179 -21.90 -7.92 1.84
CA SER A 179 -20.94 -8.63 2.71
C SER A 179 -19.75 -7.78 3.12
N THR A 180 -19.50 -6.66 2.44
CA THR A 180 -18.37 -5.76 2.66
C THR A 180 -18.81 -4.30 2.60
N PRO A 181 -19.74 -3.88 3.49
CA PRO A 181 -20.22 -2.51 3.51
C PRO A 181 -19.06 -1.54 3.79
N ASP A 182 -19.14 -0.34 3.23
CA ASP A 182 -18.12 0.72 3.37
C ASP A 182 -16.71 0.29 2.95
N SER A 183 -16.57 -0.76 2.14
CA SER A 183 -15.27 -1.17 1.61
C SER A 183 -15.03 -0.54 0.26
N GLU A 184 -13.98 0.27 0.14
CA GLU A 184 -13.49 0.70 -1.16
C GLU A 184 -12.99 -0.48 -2.00
N GLU A 185 -13.16 -0.42 -3.32
CA GLU A 185 -12.61 -1.46 -4.17
C GLU A 185 -11.08 -1.48 -4.07
N GLY A 186 -10.52 -2.65 -3.76
CA GLY A 186 -9.09 -2.82 -3.60
C GLY A 186 -8.69 -4.12 -2.91
N TRP A 187 -7.39 -4.22 -2.64
CA TRP A 187 -6.82 -5.35 -1.93
C TRP A 187 -6.69 -5.06 -0.44
N TYR A 188 -7.07 -6.04 0.36
CA TYR A 188 -6.98 -6.07 1.82
C TYR A 188 -6.17 -7.28 2.26
N TYR A 189 -5.53 -7.20 3.41
CA TYR A 189 -4.78 -8.34 3.94
C TYR A 189 -5.23 -8.71 5.35
N PHE A 190 -5.59 -9.98 5.51
CA PHE A 190 -5.97 -10.57 6.78
C PHE A 190 -4.84 -11.46 7.30
N THR A 191 -4.39 -11.21 8.51
CA THR A 191 -3.32 -11.97 9.14
C THR A 191 -3.71 -13.44 9.32
N LYS A 192 -2.77 -14.29 9.74
CA LYS A 192 -3.05 -15.71 10.03
C LYS A 192 -4.12 -15.90 11.11
N ASN A 193 -4.33 -14.90 11.97
CA ASN A 193 -5.38 -14.90 13.00
C ASN A 193 -6.68 -14.24 12.50
N GLY A 194 -6.81 -13.99 11.21
CA GLY A 194 -7.99 -13.40 10.59
C GLY A 194 -8.13 -11.89 10.75
N LYS A 195 -7.25 -11.23 11.52
CA LYS A 195 -7.35 -9.78 11.72
C LYS A 195 -6.90 -9.01 10.49
N MET A 196 -7.71 -8.06 10.03
CA MET A 196 -7.36 -7.13 8.97
C MET A 196 -6.19 -6.23 9.41
N ILE A 197 -5.26 -5.96 8.50
CA ILE A 197 -4.31 -4.87 8.68
C ILE A 197 -5.04 -3.58 8.34
N GLU A 198 -5.17 -2.68 9.28
CA GLU A 198 -5.85 -1.39 9.11
C GLU A 198 -4.91 -0.35 8.49
N THR A 199 -4.41 0.62 9.26
CA THR A 199 -3.42 1.57 8.74
C THR A 199 -2.03 1.15 9.21
N GLN A 200 -1.19 0.76 8.26
CA GLN A 200 0.18 0.36 8.53
C GLN A 200 1.08 0.63 7.32
N TYR A 201 2.12 1.43 7.53
CA TYR A 201 3.13 1.74 6.53
C TYR A 201 4.24 0.68 6.52
N ASP A 202 4.79 0.39 5.34
CA ASP A 202 5.93 -0.53 5.15
C ASP A 202 5.76 -1.90 5.82
N ARG A 203 4.56 -2.46 5.77
CA ARG A 203 4.29 -3.81 6.30
C ARG A 203 4.94 -4.88 5.43
N LYS A 204 5.83 -5.69 6.02
CA LYS A 204 6.44 -6.82 5.33
C LYS A 204 5.49 -8.02 5.27
N ILE A 205 5.18 -8.48 4.05
CA ILE A 205 4.37 -9.67 3.77
C ILE A 205 5.12 -10.47 2.69
N ASP A 206 5.42 -11.72 2.95
CA ASP A 206 6.08 -12.66 2.02
C ASP A 206 7.31 -12.09 1.31
N GLY A 207 8.14 -11.35 2.07
CA GLY A 207 9.39 -10.77 1.59
C GLY A 207 9.28 -9.39 0.96
N ASN A 208 8.11 -8.93 0.55
CA ASN A 208 7.82 -7.60 0.00
C ASN A 208 7.26 -6.66 1.07
N TYR A 209 7.30 -5.37 0.78
CA TYR A 209 6.75 -4.34 1.66
C TYR A 209 5.53 -3.71 1.01
N TYR A 210 4.49 -3.47 1.81
CA TYR A 210 3.21 -2.90 1.42
C TYR A 210 2.78 -1.84 2.42
N THR A 211 1.97 -0.90 1.98
CA THR A 211 1.32 0.09 2.85
C THR A 211 -0.18 -0.09 2.78
N PHE A 212 -0.83 0.01 3.94
CA PHE A 212 -2.29 -0.04 4.08
C PHE A 212 -2.76 1.26 4.75
N ILE A 213 -3.83 1.82 4.24
CA ILE A 213 -4.54 2.95 4.85
C ILE A 213 -6.01 2.55 4.91
N ASP A 214 -6.61 2.60 6.10
CA ASP A 214 -8.00 2.20 6.37
C ASP A 214 -8.33 0.79 5.84
N GLY A 215 -7.35 -0.11 5.95
CA GLY A 215 -7.43 -1.50 5.51
C GLY A 215 -7.05 -1.74 4.06
N LYS A 216 -7.13 -0.74 3.20
CA LYS A 216 -6.87 -0.87 1.76
C LYS A 216 -5.37 -0.77 1.46
N MET A 217 -4.87 -1.73 0.68
CA MET A 217 -3.50 -1.69 0.14
C MET A 217 -3.34 -0.48 -0.78
N GLN A 218 -2.30 0.30 -0.53
CA GLN A 218 -1.96 1.47 -1.33
C GLN A 218 -1.10 1.10 -2.53
N THR A 219 -1.23 1.86 -3.62
CA THR A 219 -0.46 1.75 -4.85
C THR A 219 -0.06 3.15 -5.33
N GLY A 220 0.90 3.21 -6.26
CA GLY A 220 1.39 4.50 -6.75
C GLY A 220 2.21 5.26 -5.70
N TRP A 221 2.17 6.57 -5.79
CA TRP A 221 2.82 7.44 -4.84
C TRP A 221 2.00 7.59 -3.56
N VAL A 222 2.62 7.34 -2.42
CA VAL A 222 2.00 7.42 -1.09
C VAL A 222 2.78 8.38 -0.23
N GLU A 223 2.10 9.41 0.29
CA GLU A 223 2.69 10.32 1.25
C GLU A 223 2.92 9.59 2.58
N MET A 224 4.14 9.68 3.08
CA MET A 224 4.52 9.00 4.32
C MET A 224 4.28 9.90 5.52
N PRO A 225 3.85 9.35 6.66
CA PRO A 225 3.66 10.15 7.86
C PRO A 225 4.98 10.81 8.26
N LYS A 226 4.94 12.12 8.49
CA LYS A 226 6.10 12.84 9.03
C LYS A 226 6.37 12.34 10.45
N ALA A 227 7.63 12.08 10.77
CA ALA A 227 8.01 11.78 12.14
C ALA A 227 7.58 12.97 13.01
N ASP A 228 6.79 12.70 14.06
CA ASP A 228 6.30 13.73 14.96
C ASP A 228 7.47 14.35 15.77
N ASN A 229 8.20 15.22 15.13
CA ASN A 229 9.18 16.10 15.76
C ASN A 229 8.51 17.40 16.24
N SER A 230 7.33 17.30 16.83
CA SER A 230 6.51 18.42 17.31
C SER A 230 7.13 19.23 18.46
N LEU A 231 8.44 19.20 18.63
CA LEU A 231 9.19 20.02 19.61
C LEU A 231 10.05 21.12 18.96
N THR A 232 9.91 21.40 17.69
CA THR A 232 10.39 22.67 17.14
C THR A 232 9.32 23.71 17.37
N GLU A 233 9.61 24.63 18.31
CA GLU A 233 8.82 25.79 18.62
C GLU A 233 8.32 26.46 17.34
N ALA A 234 7.01 26.77 17.33
CA ALA A 234 6.35 27.50 16.27
C ALA A 234 7.14 28.79 15.96
N SER A 235 7.91 28.78 14.90
CA SER A 235 8.29 30.03 14.27
C SER A 235 7.05 30.58 13.59
N ASP A 236 6.71 31.83 13.88
CA ASP A 236 5.56 32.62 13.40
C ASP A 236 5.53 32.82 11.87
N SER A 237 5.79 31.79 11.07
CA SER A 237 5.59 31.83 9.63
C SER A 237 4.44 30.88 9.27
N ASN A 238 3.28 31.45 8.96
CA ASN A 238 2.16 30.81 8.28
C ASN A 238 2.52 30.36 6.83
N ALA A 239 3.74 29.93 6.59
CA ALA A 239 4.11 29.34 5.33
C ALA A 239 3.71 27.86 5.38
N GLU A 240 2.71 27.49 4.63
CA GLU A 240 2.36 26.09 4.35
C GLU A 240 3.58 25.41 3.77
N ILE A 241 4.17 24.44 4.51
CA ILE A 241 5.29 23.65 4.02
C ILE A 241 4.70 22.68 2.99
N LEU A 242 4.89 23.00 1.71
CA LEU A 242 4.47 22.12 0.63
C LEU A 242 5.25 20.81 0.70
N PRO A 243 4.59 19.68 0.40
CA PRO A 243 5.25 18.39 0.37
C PRO A 243 6.30 18.36 -0.76
N THR A 244 7.36 17.60 -0.54
CA THR A 244 8.43 17.35 -1.51
C THR A 244 8.47 15.87 -1.87
N ILE A 245 9.19 15.49 -2.92
CA ILE A 245 9.34 14.08 -3.30
C ILE A 245 9.91 13.20 -2.17
N ALA A 246 10.68 13.80 -1.25
CA ALA A 246 11.22 13.10 -0.08
C ALA A 246 10.15 12.60 0.90
N ASP A 247 8.97 13.23 0.88
CA ASP A 247 7.84 12.88 1.74
C ASP A 247 7.07 11.64 1.20
N TYR A 248 7.37 11.19 -0.01
CA TYR A 248 6.64 10.12 -0.70
C TYR A 248 7.46 8.84 -0.84
N GLN A 249 6.73 7.73 -0.90
CA GLN A 249 7.24 6.43 -1.39
C GLN A 249 6.34 5.89 -2.50
N TYR A 250 6.90 5.11 -3.41
CA TYR A 250 6.17 4.50 -4.51
C TYR A 250 5.92 3.01 -4.26
N TYR A 251 4.66 2.59 -4.43
CA TYR A 251 4.16 1.23 -4.18
C TYR A 251 3.55 0.63 -5.44
N GLY A 252 4.35 0.49 -6.49
CA GLY A 252 3.97 -0.17 -7.73
C GLY A 252 2.65 0.32 -8.37
N ALA A 253 2.24 -0.36 -9.43
CA ALA A 253 0.99 -0.09 -10.13
C ALA A 253 -0.20 -0.74 -9.40
N GLU A 254 -1.42 -0.41 -9.84
CA GLU A 254 -2.66 -1.02 -9.38
C GLU A 254 -2.57 -2.55 -9.43
N GLY A 255 -2.90 -3.20 -8.31
CA GLY A 255 -2.86 -4.67 -8.15
C GLY A 255 -1.51 -5.25 -7.75
N ASP A 256 -0.39 -4.51 -7.82
CA ASP A 256 0.91 -4.97 -7.33
C ASP A 256 1.19 -4.50 -5.88
N GLY A 257 1.05 -3.20 -5.60
CA GLY A 257 1.20 -2.58 -4.29
C GLY A 257 2.54 -2.80 -3.59
N LYS A 258 3.53 -3.41 -4.26
CA LYS A 258 4.85 -3.63 -3.66
C LYS A 258 5.66 -2.35 -3.66
N ARG A 259 6.34 -2.10 -2.57
CA ARG A 259 7.28 -0.99 -2.46
C ARG A 259 8.34 -1.08 -3.55
N ALA A 260 8.47 -0.03 -4.35
CA ALA A 260 9.31 -0.01 -5.53
C ALA A 260 10.81 -0.07 -5.23
N SER A 261 11.54 -0.63 -6.18
CA SER A 261 13.00 -0.60 -6.23
C SER A 261 13.47 -0.61 -7.69
N GLY A 262 14.62 0.03 -7.95
CA GLY A 262 15.17 0.11 -9.30
C GLY A 262 14.51 1.17 -10.17
N TRP A 263 14.63 1.00 -11.48
CA TRP A 263 14.17 1.96 -12.48
C TRP A 263 12.67 1.81 -12.77
N HIS A 264 11.97 2.96 -12.80
CA HIS A 264 10.56 3.05 -13.20
C HIS A 264 10.35 4.34 -14.02
N THR A 265 9.64 4.22 -15.14
CA THR A 265 9.14 5.38 -15.90
C THR A 265 7.64 5.46 -15.66
N ILE A 266 7.20 6.46 -14.95
CA ILE A 266 5.85 6.61 -14.41
C ILE A 266 5.44 8.09 -14.37
N GLU A 267 4.15 8.34 -14.21
CA GLU A 267 3.63 9.66 -13.87
C GLU A 267 4.22 10.18 -12.57
N GLY A 268 4.32 11.49 -12.46
CA GLY A 268 4.83 12.17 -11.28
C GLY A 268 3.83 12.22 -10.12
N ILE A 269 4.01 13.18 -9.24
CA ILE A 269 3.14 13.47 -8.08
C ILE A 269 2.43 14.77 -8.39
N ASP A 270 1.10 14.79 -8.25
CA ASP A 270 0.29 15.99 -8.43
C ASP A 270 0.75 17.11 -7.48
N GLY A 271 0.87 18.32 -8.02
CA GLY A 271 1.40 19.48 -7.29
C GLY A 271 2.92 19.54 -7.17
N ILE A 272 3.67 18.52 -7.60
CA ILE A 272 5.13 18.47 -7.64
C ILE A 272 5.64 18.38 -9.06
N HIS A 273 5.03 17.55 -9.91
CA HIS A 273 5.42 17.28 -11.30
C HIS A 273 4.34 17.73 -12.28
N ASP A 274 4.71 17.82 -13.55
CA ASP A 274 3.74 17.95 -14.64
C ASP A 274 3.04 16.61 -14.86
N MET A 275 1.72 16.58 -14.69
CA MET A 275 0.92 15.34 -14.75
C MET A 275 0.64 14.88 -16.18
N ASP A 276 0.94 15.70 -17.20
CA ASP A 276 0.81 15.32 -18.61
C ASP A 276 2.04 14.57 -19.12
N GLU A 277 3.09 14.41 -18.28
CA GLU A 277 4.34 13.77 -18.63
C GLU A 277 4.65 12.56 -17.76
N THR A 278 5.53 11.69 -18.25
CA THR A 278 6.12 10.60 -17.49
C THR A 278 7.59 10.84 -17.27
N PHE A 279 8.07 10.51 -16.07
CA PHE A 279 9.45 10.72 -15.66
C PHE A 279 10.11 9.40 -15.32
N THR A 280 11.41 9.32 -15.49
CA THR A 280 12.20 8.16 -15.09
C THR A 280 12.81 8.40 -13.71
N PHE A 281 12.41 7.54 -12.76
CA PHE A 281 12.90 7.54 -11.38
C PHE A 281 13.76 6.31 -11.11
N TYR A 282 14.64 6.42 -10.11
CA TYR A 282 15.30 5.26 -9.51
C TYR A 282 14.97 5.15 -8.05
N PHE A 283 14.34 4.05 -7.64
CA PHE A 283 13.89 3.83 -6.28
C PHE A 283 14.86 2.99 -5.46
N ARG A 284 15.08 3.42 -4.21
CA ARG A 284 15.74 2.66 -3.15
C ARG A 284 14.79 2.56 -1.96
N GLY A 285 14.21 1.37 -1.76
CA GLY A 285 13.26 1.16 -0.68
C GLY A 285 12.02 2.08 -0.76
N GLY A 286 11.46 2.23 -1.96
CA GLY A 286 10.30 3.07 -2.23
C GLY A 286 10.58 4.54 -2.44
N LYS A 287 11.73 5.05 -1.99
CA LYS A 287 12.11 6.46 -2.12
C LYS A 287 12.84 6.70 -3.44
N ALA A 288 12.43 7.72 -4.17
CA ALA A 288 13.13 8.17 -5.37
C ALA A 288 14.47 8.82 -4.99
N LEU A 289 15.52 8.54 -5.77
CA LEU A 289 16.75 9.33 -5.69
C LEU A 289 16.45 10.75 -6.19
N HIS A 290 16.82 11.73 -5.43
CA HIS A 290 16.63 13.15 -5.75
C HIS A 290 17.80 13.98 -5.21
N SER A 291 17.98 15.15 -5.78
CA SER A 291 18.91 16.15 -5.25
C SER A 291 18.36 16.74 -3.94
N GLU A 292 19.21 16.85 -2.93
CA GLU A 292 18.87 17.52 -1.66
C GLU A 292 18.87 19.06 -1.77
N GLN A 293 19.29 19.59 -2.92
CA GLN A 293 19.37 21.01 -3.22
C GLN A 293 18.69 21.29 -4.56
N THR A 294 18.27 22.51 -4.77
CA THR A 294 17.78 22.94 -6.09
C THR A 294 18.81 22.67 -7.17
N GLY A 295 18.39 22.04 -8.27
CA GLY A 295 19.24 21.60 -9.38
C GLY A 295 19.71 20.16 -9.27
N ASN A 296 20.59 19.76 -10.17
CA ASN A 296 20.98 18.36 -10.38
C ASN A 296 22.10 17.90 -9.44
N GLN A 297 22.01 16.66 -9.00
CA GLN A 297 23.05 15.97 -8.20
C GLN A 297 23.41 14.63 -8.84
N LEU A 298 24.71 14.23 -8.73
CA LEU A 298 25.20 12.95 -9.25
C LEU A 298 24.97 11.81 -8.28
N PHE A 299 24.44 10.70 -8.83
CA PHE A 299 24.29 9.43 -8.12
C PHE A 299 24.97 8.29 -8.88
N THR A 300 25.45 7.31 -8.12
CA THR A 300 25.99 6.08 -8.71
C THR A 300 24.97 4.95 -8.57
N VAL A 301 24.54 4.41 -9.70
CA VAL A 301 23.63 3.29 -9.81
C VAL A 301 24.29 2.19 -10.62
N ASN A 302 24.48 1.01 -10.03
CA ASN A 302 25.11 -0.15 -10.68
C ASN A 302 26.45 0.20 -11.39
N GLY A 303 27.28 1.01 -10.74
CA GLY A 303 28.59 1.42 -11.26
C GLY A 303 28.59 2.50 -12.36
N LYS A 304 27.42 2.95 -12.80
CA LYS A 304 27.26 4.07 -13.73
C LYS A 304 26.80 5.32 -12.99
N LYS A 305 27.15 6.51 -13.50
CA LYS A 305 26.71 7.79 -12.93
C LYS A 305 25.52 8.34 -13.72
N TYR A 306 24.57 8.86 -12.96
CA TYR A 306 23.33 9.51 -13.41
C TYR A 306 23.16 10.82 -12.66
N ALA A 307 22.39 11.75 -13.20
CA ALA A 307 21.93 12.94 -12.48
C ALA A 307 20.44 12.87 -12.23
N PHE A 308 20.03 13.32 -11.05
CA PHE A 308 18.63 13.53 -10.68
C PHE A 308 18.48 14.95 -10.15
N ASN A 309 17.36 15.59 -10.48
CA ASN A 309 17.02 16.90 -9.92
C ASN A 309 16.34 16.77 -8.55
N GLU A 310 15.92 17.88 -7.96
CA GLU A 310 15.23 17.94 -6.67
C GLU A 310 13.83 17.30 -6.70
N LEU A 311 13.25 17.11 -7.89
CA LEU A 311 11.98 16.42 -8.12
C LEU A 311 12.18 14.90 -8.31
N GLY A 312 13.42 14.41 -8.29
CA GLY A 312 13.75 12.99 -8.46
C GLY A 312 13.78 12.52 -9.92
N GLU A 313 13.66 13.41 -10.87
CA GLU A 313 13.65 13.10 -12.30
C GLU A 313 15.07 12.82 -12.80
N MET A 314 15.25 11.68 -13.49
CA MET A 314 16.50 11.36 -14.17
C MET A 314 16.76 12.35 -15.29
N GLN A 315 17.96 12.93 -15.30
CA GLN A 315 18.35 13.93 -16.28
C GLN A 315 19.07 13.33 -17.47
N THR A 316 18.81 13.89 -18.67
CA THR A 316 19.46 13.54 -19.93
C THR A 316 20.00 14.79 -20.61
N GLY A 317 20.78 14.61 -21.65
CA GLY A 317 21.35 15.72 -22.37
C GLY A 317 22.44 16.48 -21.60
N GLN A 318 22.57 17.74 -21.91
CA GLN A 318 23.54 18.63 -21.26
C GLN A 318 22.96 19.21 -19.99
N GLN A 319 23.63 19.02 -18.87
CA GLN A 319 23.17 19.41 -17.56
C GLN A 319 24.23 20.15 -16.75
N ILE A 320 23.78 21.11 -15.97
CA ILE A 320 24.58 21.70 -14.89
C ILE A 320 24.32 20.89 -13.62
N VAL A 321 25.38 20.45 -12.98
CA VAL A 321 25.33 19.59 -11.80
C VAL A 321 26.00 20.28 -10.62
N ASN A 322 25.37 20.23 -9.45
CA ASN A 322 25.93 20.70 -8.18
C ASN A 322 27.01 19.74 -7.69
N LEU A 323 28.16 20.29 -7.30
CA LEU A 323 29.27 19.57 -6.71
C LEU A 323 29.25 19.68 -5.18
N ASN A 324 29.92 18.75 -4.50
CA ASN A 324 29.91 18.67 -3.01
C ASN A 324 30.56 19.88 -2.31
N ASP A 325 31.35 20.66 -3.04
CA ASP A 325 32.03 21.88 -2.56
C ASP A 325 31.25 23.18 -2.80
N GLY A 326 30.02 23.05 -3.34
CA GLY A 326 29.15 24.17 -3.69
C GLY A 326 29.47 24.79 -5.07
N GLU A 327 30.44 24.23 -5.81
CA GLU A 327 30.68 24.58 -7.20
C GLU A 327 29.67 23.87 -8.11
N ILE A 328 29.60 24.31 -9.35
CA ILE A 328 28.79 23.69 -10.41
C ILE A 328 29.68 23.30 -11.60
N ALA A 329 29.27 22.26 -12.33
CA ALA A 329 29.99 21.86 -13.53
C ALA A 329 29.01 21.34 -14.61
N ASN A 330 29.38 21.55 -15.88
CA ASN A 330 28.68 20.97 -17.02
C ASN A 330 28.98 19.48 -17.13
N TYR A 331 27.94 18.70 -17.34
CA TYR A 331 27.96 17.27 -17.66
C TYR A 331 27.10 16.97 -18.88
N TYR A 332 27.30 15.82 -19.47
CA TYR A 332 26.47 15.33 -20.57
C TYR A 332 26.02 13.90 -20.27
N PHE A 333 24.73 13.67 -20.39
CA PHE A 333 24.09 12.36 -20.17
C PHE A 333 23.45 11.92 -21.50
N GLY A 334 23.57 10.65 -21.83
CA GLY A 334 22.88 10.10 -22.98
C GLY A 334 21.38 9.97 -22.75
N ASP A 335 20.63 9.54 -23.77
CA ASP A 335 19.18 9.27 -23.65
C ASP A 335 18.87 8.17 -22.60
N ASP A 336 19.87 7.33 -22.31
CA ASP A 336 19.83 6.33 -21.23
C ASP A 336 20.14 6.90 -19.83
N GLY A 337 20.29 8.22 -19.70
CA GLY A 337 20.66 8.92 -18.47
C GLY A 337 22.11 8.71 -18.03
N VAL A 338 22.90 7.88 -18.73
CA VAL A 338 24.27 7.58 -18.33
C VAL A 338 25.20 8.72 -18.66
N MET A 339 25.99 9.16 -17.66
CA MET A 339 27.02 10.17 -17.82
C MET A 339 28.01 9.77 -18.93
N LYS A 340 28.24 10.66 -19.87
CA LYS A 340 29.21 10.51 -20.96
C LYS A 340 30.53 11.20 -20.62
N THR A 341 31.60 10.75 -21.25
CA THR A 341 32.98 11.29 -21.09
C THR A 341 33.64 11.38 -22.44
N GLY A 342 34.76 12.09 -22.54
CA GLY A 342 35.49 12.30 -23.81
C GLY A 342 34.79 13.27 -24.74
N LYS A 343 35.06 13.11 -26.03
CA LYS A 343 34.48 13.99 -27.05
C LYS A 343 33.02 13.63 -27.32
N GLN A 344 32.16 14.64 -27.29
CA GLN A 344 30.73 14.55 -27.63
C GLN A 344 30.38 15.62 -28.66
N ASN A 345 29.50 15.30 -29.60
CA ASN A 345 28.87 16.26 -30.48
C ASN A 345 27.43 16.44 -30.01
N ILE A 346 27.11 17.64 -29.59
CA ILE A 346 25.83 17.96 -28.96
C ILE A 346 25.10 18.94 -29.86
N TYR A 347 23.88 18.60 -30.23
CA TYR A 347 23.05 19.47 -31.07
C TYR A 347 22.70 20.74 -30.32
N ASN A 348 22.88 21.86 -30.95
CA ASN A 348 22.57 23.18 -30.45
C ASN A 348 21.33 23.69 -31.19
N GLU A 349 20.22 23.81 -30.50
CA GLU A 349 18.93 24.23 -31.07
C GLU A 349 18.96 25.69 -31.58
N GLU A 350 19.75 26.54 -30.92
CA GLU A 350 19.86 27.96 -31.31
C GLU A 350 20.55 28.15 -32.67
N THR A 351 21.56 27.34 -32.95
CA THR A 351 22.35 27.44 -34.20
C THR A 351 21.91 26.46 -35.27
N GLY A 352 21.19 25.39 -34.91
CA GLY A 352 20.83 24.28 -35.77
C GLY A 352 22.02 23.38 -36.16
N GLU A 353 23.15 23.49 -35.46
CA GLU A 353 24.39 22.78 -35.73
C GLU A 353 24.83 21.97 -34.49
N ASN A 354 25.81 21.07 -34.69
CA ASN A 354 26.39 20.32 -33.57
C ASN A 354 27.61 21.07 -33.01
N ASP A 355 27.55 21.44 -31.76
CA ASP A 355 28.72 21.88 -30.99
C ASP A 355 29.59 20.69 -30.59
N THR A 356 30.91 20.87 -30.64
CA THR A 356 31.87 19.88 -30.12
C THR A 356 32.16 20.17 -28.64
N TRP A 357 31.98 19.15 -27.81
CA TRP A 357 32.28 19.20 -26.38
C TRP A 357 33.32 18.15 -26.01
N PHE A 358 34.07 18.39 -24.92
CA PHE A 358 34.95 17.42 -24.34
C PHE A 358 34.78 17.38 -22.83
N PHE A 359 34.58 16.19 -22.28
CA PHE A 359 34.40 15.92 -20.85
C PHE A 359 35.57 15.09 -20.31
N TYR A 360 36.05 15.38 -19.11
CA TYR A 360 37.16 14.64 -18.51
C TYR A 360 36.86 13.14 -18.49
N THR A 361 37.86 12.32 -18.89
CA THR A 361 37.72 10.86 -18.99
C THR A 361 38.10 10.12 -17.73
N GLU A 362 38.88 10.75 -16.83
CA GLU A 362 39.46 10.16 -15.64
C GLU A 362 39.65 11.17 -14.51
N GLY A 363 40.11 10.70 -13.33
CA GLY A 363 40.36 11.50 -12.15
C GLY A 363 39.06 12.02 -11.49
N ASP A 364 39.24 12.90 -10.49
CA ASP A 364 38.14 13.44 -9.67
C ASP A 364 37.14 14.28 -10.48
N ARG A 365 37.58 14.82 -11.63
CA ARG A 365 36.75 15.62 -12.53
C ARG A 365 36.08 14.78 -13.63
N ARG A 366 36.16 13.47 -13.59
CA ARG A 366 35.59 12.63 -14.65
C ARG A 366 34.14 12.99 -14.92
N GLY A 367 33.81 13.27 -16.19
CA GLY A 367 32.49 13.68 -16.67
C GLY A 367 32.25 15.18 -16.63
N GLN A 368 33.05 15.97 -15.91
CA GLN A 368 32.94 17.44 -15.97
C GLN A 368 33.42 17.97 -17.30
N GLY A 369 32.84 19.06 -17.77
CA GLY A 369 33.29 19.80 -18.96
C GLY A 369 34.74 20.21 -18.80
N PHE A 370 35.58 19.81 -19.77
CA PHE A 370 37.00 20.11 -19.76
C PHE A 370 37.26 21.62 -19.90
N HIS A 371 38.13 22.17 -19.09
CA HIS A 371 38.47 23.57 -19.11
C HIS A 371 39.99 23.74 -19.29
N GLY A 372 40.45 24.03 -20.53
CA GLY A 372 41.85 24.08 -20.85
C GLY A 372 42.17 23.86 -22.33
N LEU A 373 43.48 23.64 -22.57
CA LEU A 373 44.00 23.26 -23.90
C LEU A 373 44.25 21.74 -23.92
N ARG A 374 43.71 21.09 -24.98
CA ARG A 374 43.95 19.70 -25.28
C ARG A 374 44.23 19.52 -26.76
N ASP A 375 45.37 18.91 -27.07
CA ASP A 375 45.80 18.69 -28.46
C ASP A 375 45.70 19.96 -29.32
N ASN A 376 46.16 21.08 -28.75
CA ASN A 376 46.09 22.42 -29.35
C ASN A 376 44.68 22.97 -29.63
N THR A 377 43.64 22.32 -29.11
CA THR A 377 42.26 22.76 -29.16
C THR A 377 41.85 23.40 -27.83
N LEU A 378 41.15 24.53 -27.90
CA LEU A 378 40.70 25.26 -26.70
C LEU A 378 39.27 24.84 -26.32
N TYR A 379 39.11 24.46 -25.07
CA TYR A 379 37.81 24.16 -24.48
C TYR A 379 37.56 25.03 -23.24
N VAL A 380 36.36 25.60 -23.17
CA VAL A 380 35.91 26.38 -22.00
C VAL A 380 34.68 25.73 -21.43
N TYR A 381 34.79 25.22 -20.19
CA TYR A 381 33.74 24.47 -19.50
C TYR A 381 33.10 23.33 -20.32
N GLY A 382 33.94 22.66 -21.15
CA GLY A 382 33.57 21.57 -22.02
C GLY A 382 33.35 21.96 -23.47
N LYS A 383 32.86 23.14 -23.78
CA LYS A 383 32.58 23.58 -25.15
C LYS A 383 33.87 23.95 -25.85
N ARG A 384 34.08 23.37 -27.04
CA ARG A 384 35.17 23.81 -27.98
C ARG A 384 34.95 25.27 -28.36
N GLN A 385 36.02 26.04 -28.26
CA GLN A 385 36.01 27.43 -28.70
C GLN A 385 36.50 27.49 -30.16
N GLU A 386 35.70 28.03 -31.03
CA GLU A 386 35.99 28.10 -32.49
C GLU A 386 35.49 29.39 -33.10
N ALA A 387 36.05 29.75 -34.20
CA ALA A 387 35.55 30.83 -35.05
C ALA A 387 34.40 30.33 -35.92
N THR A 388 33.48 31.21 -36.24
CA THR A 388 32.46 30.94 -37.25
C THR A 388 33.06 30.87 -38.67
N SER A 389 32.41 30.19 -39.59
CA SER A 389 32.92 29.97 -40.95
C SER A 389 33.18 31.28 -41.70
N ASP A 390 32.41 32.31 -41.41
CA ASP A 390 32.52 33.65 -41.98
C ASP A 390 33.69 34.48 -41.41
N GLN A 391 34.11 34.19 -40.15
CA GLN A 391 35.17 34.97 -39.47
C GLN A 391 36.57 34.43 -39.72
N LYS A 392 36.76 33.13 -39.92
CA LYS A 392 38.06 32.42 -40.05
C LYS A 392 38.84 32.33 -38.73
N TYR A 393 38.91 33.39 -37.91
CA TYR A 393 39.55 33.43 -36.60
C TYR A 393 38.67 34.17 -35.61
N ALA A 394 38.68 33.71 -34.37
CA ALA A 394 38.02 34.36 -33.25
C ALA A 394 38.92 34.36 -32.02
N SER A 395 38.73 35.32 -31.12
CA SER A 395 39.37 35.33 -29.83
C SER A 395 38.53 34.59 -28.81
N ALA A 396 39.15 33.76 -27.97
CA ALA A 396 38.49 33.06 -26.86
C ALA A 396 39.32 33.19 -25.59
N VAL A 397 38.64 33.37 -24.46
CA VAL A 397 39.29 33.60 -23.17
C VAL A 397 39.28 32.28 -22.36
N LEU A 398 40.47 31.87 -21.92
CA LEU A 398 40.67 30.82 -20.94
C LEU A 398 41.32 31.40 -19.70
N ARG A 399 40.59 31.42 -18.61
CA ARG A 399 40.99 32.15 -17.39
C ARG A 399 41.22 33.62 -17.73
N GLU A 400 42.35 34.18 -17.49
CA GLU A 400 42.64 35.61 -17.84
C GLU A 400 43.36 35.76 -19.19
N THR A 401 43.58 34.68 -19.92
CA THR A 401 44.41 34.67 -21.13
C THR A 401 43.51 34.57 -22.38
N THR A 402 43.71 35.47 -23.34
CA THR A 402 43.00 35.47 -24.61
C THR A 402 43.83 34.72 -25.66
N TYR A 403 43.19 33.70 -26.25
CA TYR A 403 43.76 32.89 -27.34
C TYR A 403 43.07 33.21 -28.69
N LEU A 404 43.82 33.01 -29.77
CA LEU A 404 43.23 33.07 -31.12
C LEU A 404 42.94 31.64 -31.62
N VAL A 405 41.69 31.37 -31.99
CA VAL A 405 41.25 30.07 -32.51
C VAL A 405 40.75 30.18 -33.96
N ASN A 406 40.88 29.09 -34.71
CA ASN A 406 40.31 29.01 -36.06
C ASN A 406 38.92 28.30 -36.02
N THR A 407 38.34 28.04 -37.17
CA THR A 407 37.02 27.36 -37.35
C THR A 407 37.00 25.91 -36.89
N SER A 408 38.13 25.26 -36.60
CA SER A 408 38.22 23.93 -36.02
C SER A 408 38.57 23.96 -34.52
N GLY A 409 38.60 25.15 -33.91
CA GLY A 409 38.97 25.34 -32.50
C GLY A 409 40.46 25.21 -32.20
N THR A 410 41.29 25.16 -33.26
CA THR A 410 42.75 25.06 -33.12
C THR A 410 43.34 26.41 -32.75
N VAL A 411 44.11 26.46 -31.69
CA VAL A 411 44.82 27.64 -31.25
C VAL A 411 45.91 28.00 -32.29
N GLN A 412 45.88 29.22 -32.79
CA GLN A 412 46.84 29.75 -33.74
C GLN A 412 48.10 30.24 -33.01
N LYS A 413 49.28 29.78 -33.43
CA LYS A 413 50.55 30.04 -32.73
C LYS A 413 51.57 30.64 -33.71
N ALA A 414 52.44 31.43 -33.17
CA ALA A 414 53.63 31.86 -33.87
C ALA A 414 54.74 30.78 -33.83
N SER A 415 55.68 30.77 -34.77
CA SER A 415 56.94 30.07 -34.62
C SER A 415 57.93 30.95 -33.88
N SER A 416 58.93 30.34 -33.21
CA SER A 416 59.95 31.08 -32.51
C SER A 416 60.78 32.06 -33.38
N SER A 417 60.78 31.84 -34.71
CA SER A 417 61.46 32.67 -35.71
C SER A 417 60.53 33.70 -36.34
N SER A 418 59.22 33.64 -36.14
CA SER A 418 58.26 34.61 -36.76
C SER A 418 58.48 36.02 -36.15
N THR A 419 58.12 37.02 -36.92
CA THR A 419 58.03 38.43 -36.49
C THR A 419 56.70 38.99 -36.93
N SER A 420 56.05 39.82 -36.11
CA SER A 420 54.86 40.54 -36.48
C SER A 420 55.25 41.74 -37.41
N SER A 421 54.49 41.92 -38.46
CA SER A 421 54.64 43.08 -39.33
C SER A 421 53.87 44.30 -38.78
N VAL A 422 52.86 44.05 -37.93
CA VAL A 422 52.01 45.10 -37.35
C VAL A 422 52.56 45.60 -36.01
N LYS A 423 53.26 44.73 -35.28
CA LYS A 423 53.87 44.99 -33.98
C LYS A 423 55.32 44.56 -33.94
N PRO A 424 56.22 45.21 -34.76
CA PRO A 424 57.64 44.86 -34.93
C PRO A 424 58.42 45.02 -33.62
N GLU A 425 57.98 45.86 -32.73
CA GLU A 425 58.56 46.09 -31.36
C GLU A 425 58.53 44.87 -30.48
N LEU A 426 57.66 43.88 -30.75
CA LEU A 426 57.62 42.63 -29.99
C LEU A 426 58.76 41.66 -30.32
N GLY A 427 59.47 41.89 -31.44
CA GLY A 427 60.60 41.07 -31.84
C GLY A 427 60.20 39.68 -32.38
N ARG A 428 61.02 38.66 -32.10
CA ARG A 428 60.79 37.26 -32.55
C ARG A 428 59.82 36.54 -31.68
N GLY A 429 59.10 35.56 -32.26
CA GLY A 429 58.11 34.72 -31.58
C GLY A 429 56.70 35.24 -31.69
N PHE A 430 56.44 36.19 -32.60
CA PHE A 430 55.11 36.74 -32.82
C PHE A 430 54.72 36.64 -34.30
N LYS A 431 53.41 36.41 -34.56
CA LYS A 431 52.87 36.25 -35.91
C LYS A 431 51.49 36.90 -36.02
N ASP A 432 51.26 37.53 -37.17
CA ASP A 432 50.02 38.17 -37.53
C ASP A 432 49.10 37.20 -38.28
N PHE A 433 47.83 37.17 -37.89
CA PHE A 433 46.74 36.42 -38.53
C PHE A 433 45.65 37.43 -38.95
N LYS A 434 45.27 37.42 -40.19
CA LYS A 434 44.22 38.30 -40.73
C LYS A 434 42.93 37.49 -40.87
N ASP A 435 41.84 37.93 -40.25
CA ASP A 435 40.52 37.35 -40.41
C ASP A 435 39.83 37.84 -41.72
N ASN A 436 38.63 37.25 -41.99
CA ASN A 436 37.87 37.60 -43.24
C ASN A 436 37.34 39.04 -43.23
N ASN A 437 37.23 39.66 -42.05
CA ASN A 437 36.77 41.05 -41.90
C ASN A 437 37.91 42.04 -41.95
N GLY A 438 39.13 41.53 -42.18
CA GLY A 438 40.35 42.40 -42.35
C GLY A 438 41.00 42.72 -40.99
N LYS A 439 40.47 42.28 -39.85
CA LYS A 439 41.09 42.46 -38.51
C LYS A 439 42.38 41.63 -38.46
N ILE A 440 43.44 42.22 -37.92
CA ILE A 440 44.72 41.56 -37.71
C ILE A 440 44.89 41.23 -36.23
N TRP A 441 45.20 39.96 -35.96
CA TRP A 441 45.46 39.43 -34.64
C TRP A 441 46.96 39.06 -34.52
N THR A 442 47.69 39.68 -33.62
CA THR A 442 49.08 39.28 -33.33
C THR A 442 49.09 38.31 -32.18
N VAL A 443 49.71 37.13 -32.35
CA VAL A 443 49.83 36.11 -31.31
C VAL A 443 51.27 35.70 -31.05
N ASP A 444 51.55 35.21 -29.85
CA ASP A 444 52.84 34.65 -29.45
C ASP A 444 52.96 33.16 -29.81
N VAL A 445 54.08 32.54 -29.37
CA VAL A 445 54.39 31.11 -29.54
C VAL A 445 53.44 30.19 -28.81
N ASN A 446 52.68 30.66 -27.80
CA ASN A 446 51.69 29.93 -27.05
C ASN A 446 50.27 30.13 -27.64
N GLY A 447 50.09 31.06 -28.58
CA GLY A 447 48.82 31.44 -29.16
C GLY A 447 48.07 32.52 -28.38
N VAL A 448 48.76 33.21 -27.48
CA VAL A 448 48.19 34.31 -26.72
C VAL A 448 48.13 35.57 -27.57
N VAL A 449 46.99 36.21 -27.61
CA VAL A 449 46.75 37.47 -28.35
C VAL A 449 47.43 38.61 -27.62
N GLN A 450 48.13 39.44 -28.38
CA GLN A 450 48.90 40.58 -27.87
C GLN A 450 48.18 41.91 -28.07
#